data_5fb5b8273580fa399e2a2cb0dde5ec54
#
_entry.id   5fb5b8273580fa399e2a2cb0dde5ec54
#
_cell.length_a   1.000
_cell.length_b   1.000
_cell.length_c   1.000
_cell.angle_alpha   90.00
_cell.angle_beta   90.00
_cell.angle_gamma   90.00
#
_symmetry.space_group_name_H-M   'P 1'
#
loop_
_entity.id
_entity.type
_entity.pdbx_description
1 polymer ?
#
loop_
_entity_poly.entity_id
_entity_poly.type
_entity_poly.pdbx_seq_one_letter_code
_entity_poly.pdbx_strand_id
1 'polypeptide(L)'
;MRRVSLLTIALVAGLSLAPHAQGDGGYRLVPNWPTLPAGMYFGLKDAPPPPAEREAQAAARRATGGQQAAQNNTGGPTNQPGISGLAIDQQDRIYVFNRGPKPVMVFNTAGQMVLAGADQEINGKAINPNWQHSGTVDWEGNVYVIERDAHRIVKLSPKLDKFLMQLGTTGVKGTDATHLDLPSGIAVLKNGNIIVTDGYGNNRVLLYDKAGVLLKQVGKGSGGPNDKGTGPNEWHLPHKLAADAQENLYIIDRENKRVQVFSKDLVYLREIKNEWNPWDIGISRKGTDGFAYIADHLLERVHKMQLSDGKLVSTWGSQGLGPGQFDWVHGVVVDSQGAVYAADTYGQRLQKFVAAAASR
;
A
#
# COMPACT_ATOMS: atom_id res chain seq x y z
N MET A 1 18.85 48.51 59.25
CA MET A 1 19.48 47.90 58.10
C MET A 1 18.80 46.54 57.85
N ARG A 2 17.87 46.49 56.88
CA ARG A 2 17.18 45.25 56.54
C ARG A 2 17.90 44.64 55.32
N ARG A 3 18.38 43.41 55.45
CA ARG A 3 18.99 42.62 54.36
C ARG A 3 17.86 42.03 53.51
N VAL A 4 17.83 42.33 52.23
CA VAL A 4 16.97 41.69 51.27
C VAL A 4 17.75 40.54 50.65
N SER A 5 17.27 39.30 50.87
CA SER A 5 17.82 38.09 50.22
C SER A 5 17.12 37.94 48.85
N LEU A 6 17.88 37.99 47.77
CA LEU A 6 17.44 37.64 46.44
C LEU A 6 17.44 36.10 46.33
N LEU A 7 16.25 35.54 46.12
CA LEU A 7 16.08 34.13 45.77
C LEU A 7 16.24 33.97 44.24
N THR A 8 17.31 33.34 43.81
CA THR A 8 17.53 33.01 42.41
C THR A 8 16.74 31.73 42.09
N ILE A 9 15.67 31.83 41.31
CA ILE A 9 14.93 30.67 40.79
C ILE A 9 15.68 30.19 39.55
N ALA A 10 16.33 29.06 39.63
CA ALA A 10 16.89 28.36 38.49
C ALA A 10 15.76 27.64 37.73
N LEU A 11 15.47 28.13 36.51
CA LEU A 11 14.56 27.47 35.59
C LEU A 11 15.27 26.23 35.03
N VAL A 12 14.96 25.05 35.56
CA VAL A 12 15.36 23.78 34.92
C VAL A 12 14.43 23.57 33.74
N ALA A 13 14.92 23.83 32.54
CA ALA A 13 14.25 23.44 31.32
C ALA A 13 14.29 21.89 31.22
N GLY A 14 13.20 21.26 31.65
CA GLY A 14 12.99 19.84 31.45
C GLY A 14 12.83 19.57 29.94
N LEU A 15 13.86 18.99 29.33
CA LEU A 15 13.71 18.33 28.02
C LEU A 15 12.73 17.17 28.23
N SER A 16 11.47 17.38 27.86
CA SER A 16 10.53 16.27 27.72
C SER A 16 11.03 15.42 26.52
N LEU A 17 11.72 14.35 26.81
CA LEU A 17 11.91 13.26 25.86
C LEU A 17 10.50 12.77 25.49
N ALA A 18 10.04 13.12 24.28
CA ALA A 18 8.84 12.51 23.74
C ALA A 18 8.99 10.99 23.84
N PRO A 19 7.96 10.26 24.32
CA PRO A 19 8.05 8.81 24.38
C PRO A 19 8.34 8.31 22.98
N HIS A 20 9.49 7.68 22.80
CA HIS A 20 9.79 6.95 21.58
C HIS A 20 8.70 5.90 21.46
N ALA A 21 7.90 5.94 20.39
CA ALA A 21 6.98 4.86 20.06
C ALA A 21 7.84 3.59 19.87
N GLN A 22 7.99 2.82 20.95
CA GLN A 22 8.61 1.52 20.94
C GLN A 22 7.71 0.61 20.14
N GLY A 23 8.08 0.30 18.90
CA GLY A 23 7.53 -0.83 18.21
C GLY A 23 8.01 -2.09 18.92
N ASP A 24 7.09 -2.87 19.47
CA ASP A 24 7.37 -4.16 20.15
C ASP A 24 8.05 -5.19 19.23
N GLY A 25 8.26 -4.86 17.97
CA GLY A 25 8.77 -5.73 16.94
C GLY A 25 10.20 -5.47 16.46
N GLY A 26 11.02 -4.76 17.21
CA GLY A 26 12.41 -4.48 16.78
C GLY A 26 12.52 -3.49 15.62
N TYR A 27 11.46 -2.74 15.31
CA TYR A 27 11.45 -1.64 14.35
C TYR A 27 11.21 -0.30 15.06
N ARG A 28 11.89 0.75 14.61
CA ARG A 28 11.70 2.11 15.10
C ARG A 28 11.28 3.04 13.96
N LEU A 29 10.38 3.96 14.27
CA LEU A 29 9.96 5.01 13.35
C LEU A 29 11.13 5.96 13.05
N VAL A 30 11.27 6.36 11.78
CA VAL A 30 12.11 7.47 11.35
C VAL A 30 11.26 8.75 11.41
N PRO A 31 11.55 9.68 12.32
CA PRO A 31 10.73 10.88 12.47
C PRO A 31 10.85 11.79 11.24
N ASN A 32 9.78 12.55 10.96
CA ASN A 32 9.72 13.54 9.89
C ASN A 32 10.06 13.01 8.48
N TRP A 33 9.80 11.74 8.22
CA TRP A 33 9.96 11.14 6.91
C TRP A 33 8.57 10.82 6.31
N PRO A 34 8.28 11.16 5.03
CA PRO A 34 9.06 12.01 4.13
C PRO A 34 8.83 13.51 4.39
N THR A 35 9.65 14.37 3.76
CA THR A 35 9.43 15.80 3.73
C THR A 35 8.64 16.17 2.47
N LEU A 36 7.41 16.65 2.66
CA LEU A 36 6.60 17.17 1.56
C LEU A 36 6.98 18.64 1.25
N PRO A 37 6.99 19.04 -0.02
CA PRO A 37 7.06 20.45 -0.39
C PRO A 37 5.90 21.24 0.22
N ALA A 38 6.10 22.54 0.47
CA ALA A 38 5.10 23.42 1.02
C ALA A 38 3.82 23.40 0.17
N GLY A 39 2.66 23.27 0.82
CA GLY A 39 1.35 23.22 0.16
C GLY A 39 1.00 21.87 -0.47
N MET A 40 1.81 20.84 -0.31
CA MET A 40 1.48 19.49 -0.73
C MET A 40 1.06 18.61 0.46
N TYR A 41 0.04 17.78 0.24
CA TYR A 41 -0.52 16.89 1.25
C TYR A 41 -0.91 15.55 0.64
N PHE A 42 -0.86 14.50 1.42
CA PHE A 42 -1.35 13.20 0.97
C PHE A 42 -2.87 13.18 0.96
N GLY A 43 -3.45 13.00 -0.24
CA GLY A 43 -4.89 12.86 -0.43
C GLY A 43 -5.71 14.14 -0.27
N LEU A 44 -5.09 15.28 -0.06
CA LEU A 44 -5.78 16.53 0.17
C LEU A 44 -5.31 17.60 -0.81
N LYS A 45 -6.24 18.52 -1.16
CA LYS A 45 -5.92 19.74 -1.89
C LYS A 45 -5.36 20.82 -0.97
N ASP A 46 -5.92 20.91 0.22
CA ASP A 46 -5.62 21.93 1.23
C ASP A 46 -4.98 21.27 2.48
N ALA A 47 -4.49 22.09 3.40
CA ALA A 47 -3.90 21.61 4.64
C ALA A 47 -4.88 20.70 5.42
N PRO A 48 -4.39 19.60 6.01
CA PRO A 48 -5.24 18.76 6.84
C PRO A 48 -5.76 19.55 8.06
N PRO A 49 -6.94 19.19 8.59
CA PRO A 49 -7.45 19.78 9.82
C PRO A 49 -6.45 19.68 10.98
N PRO A 50 -6.57 20.53 12.00
CA PRO A 50 -5.72 20.45 13.19
C PRO A 50 -5.73 19.06 13.83
N PRO A 51 -4.65 18.64 14.53
CA PRO A 51 -4.54 17.29 15.08
C PRO A 51 -5.72 16.85 15.95
N ALA A 52 -6.26 17.73 16.78
CA ALA A 52 -7.41 17.43 17.65
C ALA A 52 -8.69 17.13 16.85
N GLU A 53 -8.94 17.88 15.76
CA GLU A 53 -10.08 17.64 14.90
C GLU A 53 -9.93 16.32 14.10
N ARG A 54 -8.73 16.03 13.63
CA ARG A 54 -8.42 14.76 12.95
C ARG A 54 -8.63 13.56 13.88
N GLU A 55 -8.21 13.66 15.15
CA GLU A 55 -8.43 12.61 16.13
C GLU A 55 -9.93 12.41 16.42
N ALA A 56 -10.70 13.51 16.55
CA ALA A 56 -12.15 13.45 16.70
C ALA A 56 -12.83 12.78 15.49
N GLN A 57 -12.42 13.12 14.26
CA GLN A 57 -12.92 12.50 13.04
C GLN A 57 -12.55 11.01 12.98
N ALA A 58 -11.33 10.64 13.36
CA ALA A 58 -10.89 9.26 13.43
C ALA A 58 -11.69 8.46 14.46
N ALA A 59 -11.90 9.02 15.64
CA ALA A 59 -12.73 8.41 16.70
C ALA A 59 -14.18 8.20 16.23
N ALA A 60 -14.78 9.18 15.55
CA ALA A 60 -16.12 9.07 14.98
C ALA A 60 -16.21 7.96 13.91
N ARG A 61 -15.22 7.85 12.99
CA ARG A 61 -15.16 6.75 12.02
C ARG A 61 -15.10 5.40 12.71
N ARG A 62 -14.27 5.26 13.72
CA ARG A 62 -14.13 4.02 14.51
C ARG A 62 -15.44 3.62 15.20
N ALA A 63 -16.12 4.59 15.81
CA ALA A 63 -17.40 4.38 16.51
C ALA A 63 -18.54 3.94 15.59
N THR A 64 -18.56 4.41 14.33
CA THR A 64 -19.60 4.08 13.34
C THR A 64 -19.32 2.81 12.53
N GLY A 65 -18.25 2.08 12.83
CA GLY A 65 -17.84 0.92 12.04
C GLY A 65 -17.38 1.30 10.62
N GLY A 66 -16.92 2.52 10.41
CA GLY A 66 -16.53 3.06 9.11
C GLY A 66 -15.47 2.22 8.37
N GLN A 67 -14.76 1.38 9.09
CA GLN A 67 -13.91 0.34 8.53
C GLN A 67 -14.70 -0.76 7.80
N GLN A 68 -15.89 -1.12 8.30
CA GLN A 68 -16.80 -2.08 7.65
C GLN A 68 -17.49 -1.49 6.40
N ALA A 69 -17.79 -0.21 6.40
CA ALA A 69 -18.40 0.45 5.23
C ALA A 69 -17.46 0.44 4.00
N ALA A 70 -16.16 0.48 4.22
CA ALA A 70 -15.17 0.33 3.16
C ALA A 70 -15.06 -1.11 2.62
N GLN A 71 -15.44 -2.11 3.41
CA GLN A 71 -15.48 -3.51 2.99
C GLN A 71 -16.65 -3.81 2.05
N ASN A 72 -17.77 -3.12 2.24
CA ASN A 72 -19.00 -3.30 1.46
C ASN A 72 -19.06 -2.40 0.22
N ASN A 73 -17.92 -1.81 -0.19
CA ASN A 73 -17.89 -0.84 -1.28
C ASN A 73 -18.19 -1.49 -2.63
N THR A 74 -19.45 -1.40 -3.03
CA THR A 74 -20.01 -1.92 -4.28
C THR A 74 -19.73 -1.01 -5.49
N GLY A 75 -18.60 -0.27 -5.51
CA GLY A 75 -18.11 0.38 -6.72
C GLY A 75 -18.56 1.83 -6.94
N GLY A 76 -18.83 2.59 -5.90
CA GLY A 76 -18.91 4.04 -6.00
C GLY A 76 -17.53 4.70 -5.88
N PRO A 77 -17.35 5.95 -6.38
CA PRO A 77 -16.11 6.67 -6.22
C PRO A 77 -15.73 6.73 -4.74
N THR A 78 -14.53 6.25 -4.43
CA THR A 78 -14.04 6.32 -3.05
C THR A 78 -13.61 7.75 -2.74
N ASN A 79 -14.49 8.54 -2.18
CA ASN A 79 -14.17 9.86 -1.62
C ASN A 79 -13.25 9.76 -0.38
N GLN A 80 -12.43 8.72 -0.33
CA GLN A 80 -11.49 8.50 0.75
C GLN A 80 -10.18 9.22 0.41
N PRO A 81 -9.87 10.33 1.07
CA PRO A 81 -8.60 11.01 0.87
C PRO A 81 -7.44 10.14 1.37
N GLY A 82 -6.24 10.38 0.87
CA GLY A 82 -5.05 9.74 1.39
C GLY A 82 -4.32 8.86 0.38
N ILE A 83 -3.36 8.12 0.89
CA ILE A 83 -2.53 7.20 0.11
C ILE A 83 -3.32 5.93 -0.14
N SER A 84 -3.40 5.50 -1.39
CA SER A 84 -4.13 4.29 -1.79
C SER A 84 -3.23 3.08 -2.00
N GLY A 85 -1.92 3.27 -2.14
CA GLY A 85 -0.96 2.20 -2.32
C GLY A 85 0.46 2.69 -2.45
N LEU A 86 1.38 1.76 -2.38
CA LEU A 86 2.82 1.98 -2.52
C LEU A 86 3.42 1.04 -3.55
N ALA A 87 4.52 1.49 -4.18
CA ALA A 87 5.44 0.62 -4.90
C ALA A 87 6.88 1.09 -4.65
N ILE A 88 7.84 0.23 -5.00
CA ILE A 88 9.25 0.56 -4.88
C ILE A 88 9.98 0.06 -6.13
N ASP A 89 10.94 0.82 -6.64
CA ASP A 89 11.74 0.43 -7.79
C ASP A 89 13.12 -0.15 -7.40
N GLN A 90 13.94 -0.44 -8.40
CA GLN A 90 15.27 -1.01 -8.22
C GLN A 90 16.29 -0.02 -7.62
N GLN A 91 15.99 1.26 -7.62
CA GLN A 91 16.78 2.33 -7.03
C GLN A 91 16.28 2.69 -5.63
N ASP A 92 15.40 1.86 -5.04
CA ASP A 92 14.77 2.11 -3.76
C ASP A 92 13.95 3.42 -3.71
N ARG A 93 13.44 3.88 -4.86
CA ARG A 93 12.51 5.03 -4.89
C ARG A 93 11.12 4.56 -4.54
N ILE A 94 10.48 5.26 -3.63
CA ILE A 94 9.15 4.94 -3.11
C ILE A 94 8.10 5.70 -3.91
N TYR A 95 7.27 4.96 -4.63
CA TYR A 95 6.13 5.46 -5.39
C TYR A 95 4.88 5.43 -4.52
N VAL A 96 4.27 6.59 -4.37
CA VAL A 96 3.05 6.79 -3.58
C VAL A 96 1.90 7.06 -4.53
N PHE A 97 0.91 6.17 -4.51
CA PHE A 97 -0.33 6.33 -5.25
C PHE A 97 -1.30 7.10 -4.34
N ASN A 98 -1.67 8.30 -4.76
CA ASN A 98 -2.25 9.32 -3.91
C ASN A 98 -3.59 9.82 -4.46
N ARG A 99 -4.62 9.81 -3.65
CA ARG A 99 -5.95 10.34 -4.00
C ARG A 99 -6.02 11.83 -3.76
N GLY A 100 -5.20 12.58 -4.46
CA GLY A 100 -5.05 14.03 -4.34
C GLY A 100 -4.56 14.66 -5.63
N PRO A 101 -4.25 15.96 -5.63
CA PRO A 101 -3.87 16.71 -6.82
C PRO A 101 -2.65 16.17 -7.58
N LYS A 102 -1.80 15.42 -6.91
CA LYS A 102 -0.67 14.70 -7.52
C LYS A 102 -0.90 13.20 -7.36
N PRO A 103 -1.50 12.52 -8.36
CA PRO A 103 -1.85 11.11 -8.29
C PRO A 103 -0.68 10.17 -8.04
N VAL A 104 0.52 10.51 -8.51
CA VAL A 104 1.74 9.78 -8.26
C VAL A 104 2.78 10.72 -7.69
N MET A 105 3.34 10.38 -6.54
CA MET A 105 4.48 11.05 -5.90
C MET A 105 5.60 10.04 -5.71
N VAL A 106 6.85 10.44 -5.95
CA VAL A 106 8.02 9.55 -5.83
C VAL A 106 9.04 10.18 -4.89
N PHE A 107 9.48 9.40 -3.92
CA PHE A 107 10.46 9.81 -2.92
C PHE A 107 11.72 8.95 -3.01
N ASN A 108 12.87 9.54 -2.71
CA ASN A 108 14.07 8.77 -2.42
C ASN A 108 14.07 8.27 -0.97
N THR A 109 15.01 7.41 -0.61
CA THR A 109 15.12 6.84 0.75
C THR A 109 15.43 7.88 1.84
N ALA A 110 15.94 9.07 1.46
CA ALA A 110 16.13 10.21 2.36
C ALA A 110 14.83 10.98 2.64
N GLY A 111 13.74 10.69 1.91
CA GLY A 111 12.44 11.34 2.06
C GLY A 111 12.25 12.58 1.21
N GLN A 112 13.15 12.85 0.28
CA GLN A 112 13.02 13.95 -0.66
C GLN A 112 12.12 13.52 -1.83
N MET A 113 11.15 14.34 -2.19
CA MET A 113 10.32 14.11 -3.38
C MET A 113 11.14 14.39 -4.63
N VAL A 114 11.26 13.38 -5.49
CA VAL A 114 12.07 13.44 -6.74
C VAL A 114 11.24 13.52 -8.01
N LEU A 115 9.95 13.17 -7.92
CA LEU A 115 8.98 13.27 -9.01
C LEU A 115 7.57 13.37 -8.44
N ALA A 116 6.72 14.15 -9.08
CA ALA A 116 5.27 14.12 -8.86
C ALA A 116 4.55 14.41 -10.17
N GLY A 117 3.42 13.75 -10.44
CA GLY A 117 2.73 13.92 -11.70
C GLY A 117 1.49 13.05 -11.84
N ALA A 118 1.17 12.76 -13.11
CA ALA A 118 -0.04 12.09 -13.56
C ALA A 118 -1.35 12.88 -13.25
N ASP A 119 -1.23 14.18 -13.00
CA ASP A 119 -2.32 15.11 -12.72
C ASP A 119 -2.82 15.85 -13.97
N GLN A 120 -2.16 15.65 -15.09
CA GLN A 120 -2.54 16.24 -16.38
C GLN A 120 -3.07 15.18 -17.35
N GLU A 121 -3.86 15.62 -18.28
CA GLU A 121 -4.28 14.80 -19.40
C GLU A 121 -3.07 14.44 -20.28
N ILE A 122 -2.88 13.15 -20.53
CA ILE A 122 -1.79 12.61 -21.34
C ILE A 122 -2.42 11.99 -22.60
N ASN A 123 -2.21 12.62 -23.74
CA ASN A 123 -2.77 12.16 -25.03
C ASN A 123 -4.30 11.98 -25.01
N GLY A 124 -5.04 12.93 -24.46
CA GLY A 124 -6.50 12.87 -24.37
C GLY A 124 -7.01 11.93 -23.25
N LYS A 125 -6.13 11.46 -22.36
CA LYS A 125 -6.47 10.55 -21.26
C LYS A 125 -6.00 11.10 -19.92
N ALA A 126 -6.91 11.23 -18.99
CA ALA A 126 -6.61 11.67 -17.62
C ALA A 126 -6.59 10.49 -16.65
N ILE A 127 -5.73 10.56 -15.64
CA ILE A 127 -5.80 9.74 -14.46
C ILE A 127 -6.71 10.44 -13.46
N ASN A 128 -7.78 9.77 -13.04
CA ASN A 128 -8.64 10.31 -11.99
C ASN A 128 -8.13 9.86 -10.62
N PRO A 129 -7.59 10.75 -9.79
CA PRO A 129 -7.04 10.37 -8.50
C PRO A 129 -8.09 9.75 -7.56
N ASN A 130 -9.36 10.13 -7.67
CA ASN A 130 -10.44 9.57 -6.86
C ASN A 130 -10.73 8.09 -7.18
N TRP A 131 -10.37 7.61 -8.37
CA TRP A 131 -10.56 6.22 -8.79
C TRP A 131 -9.35 5.34 -8.47
N GLN A 132 -8.26 5.95 -8.03
CA GLN A 132 -7.01 5.27 -7.80
C GLN A 132 -7.09 4.35 -6.58
N HIS A 133 -6.62 3.11 -6.73
CA HIS A 133 -6.56 2.14 -5.65
C HIS A 133 -5.12 1.77 -5.29
N SER A 134 -4.22 1.66 -6.25
CA SER A 134 -2.84 1.25 -6.07
C SER A 134 -2.07 1.38 -7.38
N GLY A 135 -0.88 0.82 -7.42
CA GLY A 135 -0.07 0.70 -8.62
C GLY A 135 1.21 -0.07 -8.36
N THR A 136 2.03 -0.15 -9.39
CA THR A 136 3.39 -0.71 -9.32
C THR A 136 4.31 0.01 -10.29
N VAL A 137 5.59 -0.31 -10.22
CA VAL A 137 6.60 0.14 -11.19
C VAL A 137 7.30 -1.08 -11.78
N ASP A 138 7.48 -1.14 -13.10
CA ASP A 138 8.15 -2.26 -13.76
C ASP A 138 9.70 -2.13 -13.71
N TRP A 139 10.38 -3.09 -14.30
CA TRP A 139 11.84 -3.16 -14.32
C TRP A 139 12.50 -2.13 -15.23
N GLU A 140 11.71 -1.47 -16.10
CA GLU A 140 12.11 -0.36 -16.97
C GLU A 140 11.78 1.01 -16.35
N GLY A 141 11.11 1.03 -15.20
CA GLY A 141 10.69 2.23 -14.50
C GLY A 141 9.32 2.77 -14.96
N ASN A 142 8.59 2.06 -15.83
CA ASN A 142 7.23 2.46 -16.19
C ASN A 142 6.29 2.26 -15.02
N VAL A 143 5.34 3.19 -14.85
CA VAL A 143 4.42 3.22 -13.71
C VAL A 143 3.06 2.71 -14.13
N TYR A 144 2.55 1.73 -13.42
CA TYR A 144 1.19 1.22 -13.60
C TYR A 144 0.29 1.76 -12.50
N VAL A 145 -0.81 2.38 -12.88
CA VAL A 145 -1.82 2.95 -11.97
C VAL A 145 -3.10 2.15 -12.09
N ILE A 146 -3.59 1.62 -10.99
CA ILE A 146 -4.90 0.97 -10.93
C ILE A 146 -5.94 2.04 -10.68
N GLU A 147 -6.78 2.30 -11.67
CA GLU A 147 -7.99 3.09 -11.54
C GLU A 147 -9.17 2.13 -11.32
N ARG A 148 -9.34 1.73 -10.06
CA ARG A 148 -10.30 0.69 -9.66
C ARG A 148 -11.71 0.99 -10.17
N ASP A 149 -12.20 2.19 -9.90
CA ASP A 149 -13.58 2.57 -10.22
C ASP A 149 -13.79 2.87 -11.70
N ALA A 150 -12.71 2.94 -12.48
CA ALA A 150 -12.73 2.98 -13.95
C ALA A 150 -12.56 1.60 -14.60
N HIS A 151 -12.46 0.54 -13.80
CA HIS A 151 -12.27 -0.85 -14.27
C HIS A 151 -11.05 -1.03 -15.17
N ARG A 152 -9.98 -0.27 -14.94
CA ARG A 152 -8.77 -0.28 -15.79
C ARG A 152 -7.47 -0.15 -15.01
N ILE A 153 -6.39 -0.52 -15.68
CA ILE A 153 -5.02 -0.27 -15.25
C ILE A 153 -4.31 0.47 -16.39
N VAL A 154 -3.60 1.53 -16.05
CA VAL A 154 -2.91 2.40 -17.01
C VAL A 154 -1.42 2.25 -16.81
N LYS A 155 -0.66 2.05 -17.91
CA LYS A 155 0.80 2.11 -17.92
C LYS A 155 1.26 3.49 -18.40
N LEU A 156 2.09 4.14 -17.60
CA LEU A 156 2.72 5.44 -17.87
C LEU A 156 4.22 5.28 -18.07
N SER A 157 4.83 6.22 -18.80
CA SER A 157 6.29 6.35 -18.88
C SER A 157 6.93 6.63 -17.52
N PRO A 158 8.25 6.42 -17.36
CA PRO A 158 8.96 6.71 -16.11
C PRO A 158 8.90 8.19 -15.66
N LYS A 159 8.63 9.10 -16.59
CA LYS A 159 8.47 10.54 -16.32
C LYS A 159 7.02 10.94 -16.05
N LEU A 160 6.09 9.99 -16.10
CA LEU A 160 4.64 10.22 -15.97
C LEU A 160 4.04 11.13 -17.06
N ASP A 161 4.69 11.26 -18.20
CA ASP A 161 4.34 12.19 -19.29
C ASP A 161 3.79 11.50 -20.54
N LYS A 162 3.77 10.16 -20.57
CA LYS A 162 3.24 9.38 -21.70
C LYS A 162 2.35 8.25 -21.22
N PHE A 163 1.21 8.10 -21.88
CA PHE A 163 0.33 6.95 -21.75
C PHE A 163 0.82 5.85 -22.70
N LEU A 164 1.21 4.71 -22.17
CA LEU A 164 1.85 3.63 -22.93
C LEU A 164 0.88 2.49 -23.24
N MET A 165 0.05 2.08 -22.28
CA MET A 165 -0.84 0.92 -22.42
C MET A 165 -2.00 1.02 -21.43
N GLN A 166 -3.08 0.31 -21.71
CA GLN A 166 -4.21 0.11 -20.83
C GLN A 166 -4.62 -1.36 -20.79
N LEU A 167 -4.91 -1.89 -19.61
CA LEU A 167 -5.64 -3.13 -19.39
C LEU A 167 -7.05 -2.78 -18.88
N GLY A 168 -8.05 -3.53 -19.33
CA GLY A 168 -9.44 -3.23 -19.04
C GLY A 168 -10.00 -2.14 -19.98
N THR A 169 -11.31 -1.98 -19.98
CA THR A 169 -12.04 -0.98 -20.76
C THR A 169 -12.62 0.09 -19.84
N THR A 170 -12.25 1.36 -20.07
CA THR A 170 -12.66 2.47 -19.19
C THR A 170 -14.16 2.51 -18.97
N GLY A 171 -14.58 2.41 -17.71
CA GLY A 171 -15.98 2.48 -17.29
C GLY A 171 -16.82 1.24 -17.66
N VAL A 172 -16.22 0.19 -18.23
CA VAL A 172 -16.91 -1.04 -18.61
C VAL A 172 -16.37 -2.21 -17.81
N LYS A 173 -17.21 -2.76 -16.95
CA LYS A 173 -16.89 -3.95 -16.17
C LYS A 173 -17.17 -5.24 -16.92
N GLY A 174 -16.43 -6.30 -16.59
CA GLY A 174 -16.67 -7.62 -17.16
C GLY A 174 -15.71 -8.68 -16.68
N THR A 175 -15.89 -9.91 -17.18
CA THR A 175 -15.11 -11.10 -16.81
C THR A 175 -14.32 -11.70 -17.97
N ASP A 176 -14.44 -11.14 -19.17
CA ASP A 176 -13.69 -11.61 -20.33
C ASP A 176 -12.22 -11.16 -20.33
N ALA A 177 -11.50 -11.43 -21.42
CA ALA A 177 -10.06 -11.13 -21.53
C ALA A 177 -9.74 -9.63 -21.60
N THR A 178 -10.70 -8.78 -21.94
CA THR A 178 -10.52 -7.35 -22.22
C THR A 178 -11.14 -6.44 -21.16
N HIS A 179 -11.90 -7.00 -20.24
CA HIS A 179 -12.57 -6.27 -19.16
C HIS A 179 -12.08 -6.71 -17.78
N LEU A 180 -12.08 -5.76 -16.86
CA LEU A 180 -11.85 -5.96 -15.43
C LEU A 180 -13.09 -5.54 -14.65
N ASP A 181 -13.22 -5.94 -13.40
CA ASP A 181 -14.24 -5.39 -12.51
C ASP A 181 -13.63 -5.02 -11.16
N LEU A 182 -13.33 -3.73 -10.99
CA LEU A 182 -12.74 -3.15 -9.79
C LEU A 182 -11.40 -3.83 -9.40
N PRO A 183 -10.36 -3.78 -10.28
CA PRO A 183 -9.06 -4.39 -10.01
C PRO A 183 -8.41 -3.82 -8.74
N SER A 184 -7.69 -4.67 -8.00
CA SER A 184 -7.20 -4.36 -6.66
C SER A 184 -5.68 -4.30 -6.53
N GLY A 185 -4.95 -5.12 -7.29
CA GLY A 185 -3.48 -5.20 -7.22
C GLY A 185 -2.83 -5.57 -8.54
N ILE A 186 -1.54 -5.29 -8.63
CA ILE A 186 -0.73 -5.56 -9.83
C ILE A 186 0.73 -5.80 -9.45
N ALA A 187 1.37 -6.74 -10.12
CA ALA A 187 2.83 -6.91 -10.14
C ALA A 187 3.33 -7.12 -11.57
N VAL A 188 4.56 -6.71 -11.84
CA VAL A 188 5.21 -6.92 -13.14
C VAL A 188 6.49 -7.72 -12.95
N LEU A 189 6.59 -8.84 -13.64
CA LEU A 189 7.72 -9.78 -13.60
C LEU A 189 8.90 -9.26 -14.43
N LYS A 190 10.07 -9.87 -14.26
CA LYS A 190 11.31 -9.47 -14.98
C LYS A 190 11.20 -9.59 -16.49
N ASN A 191 10.42 -10.55 -16.98
CA ASN A 191 10.17 -10.74 -18.42
C ASN A 191 9.11 -9.77 -18.97
N GLY A 192 8.53 -8.90 -18.13
CA GLY A 192 7.47 -7.96 -18.48
C GLY A 192 6.05 -8.51 -18.36
N ASN A 193 5.86 -9.78 -18.02
CA ASN A 193 4.54 -10.33 -17.76
C ASN A 193 3.88 -9.63 -16.57
N ILE A 194 2.54 -9.45 -16.67
CA ILE A 194 1.77 -8.66 -15.74
C ILE A 194 0.79 -9.56 -15.00
N ILE A 195 0.83 -9.53 -13.68
CA ILE A 195 -0.13 -10.23 -12.82
C ILE A 195 -1.11 -9.21 -12.27
N VAL A 196 -2.41 -9.47 -12.40
CA VAL A 196 -3.48 -8.59 -11.92
C VAL A 196 -4.38 -9.36 -10.97
N THR A 197 -4.64 -8.82 -9.78
CA THR A 197 -5.74 -9.25 -8.95
C THR A 197 -6.99 -8.44 -9.30
N ASP A 198 -7.99 -9.10 -9.84
CA ASP A 198 -9.27 -8.51 -10.24
C ASP A 198 -10.31 -8.89 -9.17
N GLY A 199 -10.20 -8.21 -8.00
CA GLY A 199 -10.70 -8.76 -6.74
C GLY A 199 -11.99 -8.16 -6.20
N TYR A 200 -12.27 -6.87 -6.36
CA TYR A 200 -13.45 -6.25 -5.74
C TYR A 200 -14.76 -6.60 -6.43
N GLY A 201 -14.78 -6.63 -7.74
CA GLY A 201 -15.94 -7.02 -8.54
C GLY A 201 -15.88 -8.47 -8.99
N ASN A 202 -14.67 -8.95 -9.31
CA ASN A 202 -14.39 -10.33 -9.67
C ASN A 202 -13.58 -11.04 -8.56
N ASN A 203 -13.51 -12.35 -8.62
CA ASN A 203 -12.72 -13.17 -7.70
C ASN A 203 -11.72 -13.98 -8.51
N ARG A 204 -10.78 -13.30 -9.20
CA ARG A 204 -9.82 -13.94 -10.09
C ARG A 204 -8.45 -13.25 -10.06
N VAL A 205 -7.42 -14.00 -10.49
CA VAL A 205 -6.08 -13.50 -10.75
C VAL A 205 -5.74 -13.79 -12.21
N LEU A 206 -5.17 -12.80 -12.88
CA LEU A 206 -4.92 -12.79 -14.33
C LEU A 206 -3.43 -12.66 -14.59
N LEU A 207 -2.92 -13.41 -15.54
CA LEU A 207 -1.58 -13.31 -16.10
C LEU A 207 -1.69 -12.79 -17.54
N TYR A 208 -1.10 -11.64 -17.81
CA TYR A 208 -0.96 -11.07 -19.14
C TYR A 208 0.51 -11.10 -19.56
N ASP A 209 0.75 -11.13 -20.86
CA ASP A 209 2.06 -10.82 -21.40
C ASP A 209 2.37 -9.31 -21.33
N LYS A 210 3.59 -8.92 -21.70
CA LYS A 210 4.02 -7.52 -21.72
C LYS A 210 3.24 -6.61 -22.69
N ALA A 211 2.54 -7.19 -23.66
CA ALA A 211 1.69 -6.47 -24.61
C ALA A 211 0.23 -6.34 -24.12
N GLY A 212 -0.11 -6.95 -22.97
CA GLY A 212 -1.46 -6.94 -22.42
C GLY A 212 -2.38 -8.02 -22.97
N VAL A 213 -1.84 -9.07 -23.59
CA VAL A 213 -2.60 -10.24 -24.04
C VAL A 213 -2.77 -11.19 -22.86
N LEU A 214 -4.01 -11.58 -22.56
CA LEU A 214 -4.31 -12.52 -21.49
C LEU A 214 -3.76 -13.91 -21.83
N LEU A 215 -2.87 -14.42 -20.95
CA LEU A 215 -2.25 -15.74 -21.09
C LEU A 215 -2.93 -16.79 -20.20
N LYS A 216 -3.35 -16.40 -18.99
CA LYS A 216 -3.92 -17.32 -18.00
C LYS A 216 -4.81 -16.60 -17.01
N GLN A 217 -5.82 -17.29 -16.52
CA GLN A 217 -6.68 -16.90 -15.42
C GLN A 217 -6.73 -18.03 -14.38
N VAL A 218 -6.75 -17.67 -13.10
CA VAL A 218 -7.03 -18.56 -11.98
C VAL A 218 -8.14 -17.98 -11.10
N GLY A 219 -9.08 -18.85 -10.73
CA GLY A 219 -10.25 -18.49 -9.94
C GLY A 219 -11.29 -19.60 -10.05
N LYS A 220 -12.36 -19.50 -9.26
CA LYS A 220 -13.50 -20.39 -9.37
C LYS A 220 -14.37 -19.95 -10.54
N GLY A 221 -14.73 -20.86 -11.40
CA GLY A 221 -15.58 -20.58 -12.56
C GLY A 221 -14.98 -19.51 -13.48
N SER A 222 -15.80 -18.57 -13.90
CA SER A 222 -15.40 -17.43 -14.74
C SER A 222 -14.65 -16.32 -13.96
N GLY A 223 -14.62 -16.42 -12.61
CA GLY A 223 -14.05 -15.40 -11.74
C GLY A 223 -14.98 -14.20 -11.49
N GLY A 224 -16.27 -14.34 -11.70
CA GLY A 224 -17.27 -13.29 -11.43
C GLY A 224 -17.52 -13.05 -9.93
N PRO A 225 -18.40 -12.11 -9.58
CA PRO A 225 -18.62 -11.67 -8.20
C PRO A 225 -19.18 -12.78 -7.28
N ASN A 226 -19.81 -13.79 -7.87
CA ASN A 226 -20.36 -14.95 -7.14
C ASN A 226 -19.37 -16.14 -7.08
N ASP A 227 -18.25 -16.08 -7.79
CA ASP A 227 -17.27 -17.16 -7.87
C ASP A 227 -16.29 -17.12 -6.69
N LYS A 228 -16.82 -16.90 -5.49
CA LYS A 228 -16.05 -16.91 -4.24
C LYS A 228 -15.75 -18.34 -3.82
N GLY A 229 -14.59 -18.56 -3.22
CA GLY A 229 -14.23 -19.86 -2.70
C GLY A 229 -13.09 -19.83 -1.71
N THR A 230 -12.82 -20.96 -1.06
CA THR A 230 -11.81 -21.12 -0.01
C THR A 230 -10.75 -22.18 -0.34
N GLY A 231 -10.92 -22.91 -1.45
CA GLY A 231 -9.96 -23.90 -1.92
C GLY A 231 -8.71 -23.29 -2.55
N PRO A 232 -7.73 -24.12 -2.92
CA PRO A 232 -6.62 -23.71 -3.78
C PRO A 232 -7.13 -23.12 -5.10
N ASN A 233 -6.51 -22.03 -5.56
CA ASN A 233 -6.93 -21.26 -6.76
C ASN A 233 -8.32 -20.62 -6.66
N GLU A 234 -9.00 -20.72 -5.53
CA GLU A 234 -10.26 -20.02 -5.28
C GLU A 234 -9.99 -18.78 -4.43
N TRP A 235 -10.79 -17.74 -4.60
CA TRP A 235 -10.57 -16.43 -4.01
C TRP A 235 -11.84 -15.89 -3.36
N HIS A 236 -11.63 -15.09 -2.31
CA HIS A 236 -12.64 -14.15 -1.82
C HIS A 236 -11.98 -12.79 -1.65
N LEU A 237 -12.04 -11.99 -2.71
CA LEU A 237 -11.39 -10.71 -2.87
C LEU A 237 -9.84 -10.82 -2.87
N PRO A 238 -9.21 -11.39 -3.94
CA PRO A 238 -7.76 -11.28 -4.10
C PRO A 238 -7.38 -9.80 -4.17
N HIS A 239 -6.47 -9.33 -3.27
CA HIS A 239 -6.31 -7.89 -3.06
C HIS A 239 -4.98 -7.38 -3.59
N LYS A 240 -3.91 -7.59 -2.88
CA LYS A 240 -2.55 -7.16 -3.24
C LYS A 240 -1.65 -8.35 -3.47
N LEU A 241 -0.53 -8.10 -4.11
CA LEU A 241 0.46 -9.16 -4.36
C LEU A 241 1.87 -8.59 -4.44
N ALA A 242 2.84 -9.44 -4.11
CA ALA A 242 4.26 -9.18 -4.34
C ALA A 242 4.95 -10.44 -4.88
N ALA A 243 6.07 -10.27 -5.58
CA ALA A 243 6.92 -11.35 -6.04
C ALA A 243 8.21 -11.40 -5.22
N ASP A 244 8.68 -12.63 -4.89
CA ASP A 244 10.00 -12.82 -4.32
C ASP A 244 11.12 -12.79 -5.39
N ALA A 245 12.37 -13.01 -4.99
CA ALA A 245 13.51 -13.01 -5.90
C ALA A 245 13.46 -14.10 -6.97
N GLN A 246 12.77 -15.21 -6.69
CA GLN A 246 12.52 -16.34 -7.59
C GLN A 246 11.26 -16.14 -8.44
N GLU A 247 10.60 -14.97 -8.30
CA GLU A 247 9.33 -14.62 -8.93
C GLU A 247 8.17 -15.54 -8.51
N ASN A 248 8.23 -16.13 -7.30
CA ASN A 248 7.03 -16.69 -6.70
C ASN A 248 6.12 -15.54 -6.26
N LEU A 249 4.83 -15.70 -6.54
CA LEU A 249 3.80 -14.71 -6.30
C LEU A 249 3.13 -14.97 -4.95
N TYR A 250 3.18 -14.01 -4.06
CA TYR A 250 2.46 -14.03 -2.79
C TYR A 250 1.24 -13.13 -2.92
N ILE A 251 0.05 -13.72 -2.96
CA ILE A 251 -1.20 -13.04 -3.28
C ILE A 251 -2.10 -13.04 -2.06
N ILE A 252 -2.47 -11.86 -1.59
CA ILE A 252 -3.42 -11.66 -0.50
C ILE A 252 -4.81 -12.11 -0.95
N ASP A 253 -5.38 -13.08 -0.27
CA ASP A 253 -6.77 -13.51 -0.37
C ASP A 253 -7.51 -12.96 0.85
N ARG A 254 -7.92 -11.68 0.74
CA ARG A 254 -8.23 -10.80 1.85
C ARG A 254 -9.32 -11.32 2.76
N GLU A 255 -10.50 -11.63 2.22
CA GLU A 255 -11.65 -12.07 3.01
C GLU A 255 -11.49 -13.49 3.53
N ASN A 256 -10.62 -14.30 2.91
CA ASN A 256 -10.21 -15.61 3.42
C ASN A 256 -9.06 -15.51 4.44
N LYS A 257 -8.55 -14.30 4.73
CA LYS A 257 -7.48 -14.03 5.72
C LYS A 257 -6.23 -14.89 5.51
N ARG A 258 -5.83 -15.08 4.26
CA ARG A 258 -4.68 -15.90 3.89
C ARG A 258 -3.84 -15.24 2.80
N VAL A 259 -2.63 -15.76 2.64
CA VAL A 259 -1.80 -15.53 1.45
C VAL A 259 -1.73 -16.84 0.68
N GLN A 260 -2.05 -16.83 -0.60
CA GLN A 260 -1.77 -17.96 -1.49
C GLN A 260 -0.48 -17.69 -2.25
N VAL A 261 0.36 -18.70 -2.36
CA VAL A 261 1.66 -18.65 -3.05
C VAL A 261 1.59 -19.43 -4.35
N PHE A 262 2.04 -18.79 -5.42
CA PHE A 262 2.04 -19.33 -6.78
C PHE A 262 3.42 -19.19 -7.40
N SER A 263 3.71 -20.03 -8.41
CA SER A 263 4.80 -19.75 -9.33
C SER A 263 4.47 -18.53 -10.22
N LYS A 264 5.48 -17.99 -10.91
CA LYS A 264 5.31 -16.91 -11.91
C LYS A 264 4.31 -17.23 -13.03
N ASP A 265 4.02 -18.52 -13.26
CA ASP A 265 3.10 -19.00 -14.30
C ASP A 265 1.71 -19.33 -13.72
N LEU A 266 1.38 -18.78 -12.54
CA LEU A 266 0.15 -19.02 -11.80
C LEU A 266 -0.13 -20.52 -11.56
N VAL A 267 0.88 -21.28 -11.13
CA VAL A 267 0.71 -22.63 -10.58
C VAL A 267 0.71 -22.51 -9.06
N TYR A 268 -0.34 -23.01 -8.42
CA TYR A 268 -0.48 -23.00 -6.96
C TYR A 268 0.65 -23.82 -6.30
N LEU A 269 1.27 -23.27 -5.27
CA LEU A 269 2.34 -23.90 -4.51
C LEU A 269 1.90 -24.24 -3.08
N ARG A 270 1.34 -23.27 -2.36
CA ARG A 270 0.90 -23.40 -0.96
C ARG A 270 0.07 -22.23 -0.50
N GLU A 271 -0.48 -22.31 0.71
CA GLU A 271 -1.09 -21.17 1.41
C GLU A 271 -0.39 -20.90 2.74
N ILE A 272 -0.55 -19.68 3.23
CA ILE A 272 -0.08 -19.22 4.52
C ILE A 272 -1.27 -18.60 5.26
N LYS A 273 -1.49 -19.06 6.49
CA LYS A 273 -2.52 -18.54 7.40
C LYS A 273 -1.89 -18.16 8.73
N ASN A 274 -2.32 -17.05 9.28
CA ASN A 274 -1.96 -16.56 10.62
C ASN A 274 -3.17 -15.86 11.25
N GLU A 275 -3.06 -15.43 12.48
CA GLU A 275 -4.04 -14.58 13.17
C GLU A 275 -3.89 -13.12 12.68
N TRP A 276 -4.40 -12.81 11.50
CA TRP A 276 -4.28 -11.52 10.83
C TRP A 276 -5.46 -11.16 9.92
N ASN A 277 -5.49 -9.90 9.47
CA ASN A 277 -6.30 -9.43 8.33
C ASN A 277 -5.39 -8.78 7.29
N PRO A 278 -4.77 -9.56 6.40
CA PRO A 278 -3.78 -9.05 5.46
C PRO A 278 -4.46 -8.22 4.35
N TRP A 279 -3.96 -6.99 4.13
CA TRP A 279 -4.44 -6.09 3.09
C TRP A 279 -3.40 -5.79 2.02
N ASP A 280 -2.13 -5.66 2.40
CA ASP A 280 -1.03 -5.48 1.47
C ASP A 280 0.18 -6.30 1.89
N ILE A 281 1.08 -6.55 0.93
CA ILE A 281 2.29 -7.32 1.12
C ILE A 281 3.46 -6.67 0.37
N GLY A 282 4.53 -6.37 1.10
CA GLY A 282 5.79 -5.91 0.56
C GLY A 282 6.88 -6.98 0.68
N ILE A 283 7.58 -7.25 -0.41
CA ILE A 283 8.77 -8.11 -0.44
C ILE A 283 9.89 -7.30 -1.08
N SER A 284 11.10 -7.33 -0.50
CA SER A 284 12.24 -6.64 -1.08
C SER A 284 12.54 -7.18 -2.47
N ARG A 285 12.64 -6.30 -3.46
CA ARG A 285 12.96 -6.69 -4.84
C ARG A 285 14.33 -7.36 -4.98
N LYS A 286 15.25 -7.07 -4.08
CA LYS A 286 16.54 -7.76 -4.01
C LYS A 286 16.42 -9.11 -3.31
N GLY A 287 15.30 -9.35 -2.57
CA GLY A 287 14.86 -10.66 -2.09
C GLY A 287 15.84 -11.43 -1.21
N THR A 288 16.84 -10.76 -0.68
CA THR A 288 17.96 -11.42 0.01
C THR A 288 17.71 -11.65 1.49
N ASP A 289 16.69 -11.03 2.07
CA ASP A 289 16.38 -11.14 3.51
C ASP A 289 15.43 -12.29 3.86
N GLY A 290 14.73 -12.87 2.87
CA GLY A 290 13.81 -13.99 3.08
C GLY A 290 12.52 -13.62 3.81
N PHE A 291 12.13 -12.33 3.82
CA PHE A 291 10.95 -11.85 4.53
C PHE A 291 9.96 -11.12 3.63
N ALA A 292 8.69 -11.19 4.04
CA ALA A 292 7.62 -10.31 3.59
C ALA A 292 7.12 -9.43 4.74
N TYR A 293 6.55 -8.30 4.38
CA TYR A 293 5.94 -7.36 5.32
C TYR A 293 4.46 -7.23 4.96
N ILE A 294 3.58 -7.43 5.95
CA ILE A 294 2.14 -7.51 5.76
C ILE A 294 1.48 -6.33 6.47
N ALA A 295 0.72 -5.53 5.74
CA ALA A 295 -0.18 -4.56 6.34
C ALA A 295 -1.44 -5.26 6.83
N ASP A 296 -1.70 -5.21 8.14
CA ASP A 296 -2.88 -5.75 8.79
C ASP A 296 -3.80 -4.60 9.19
N HIS A 297 -4.85 -4.40 8.40
CA HIS A 297 -5.76 -3.29 8.61
C HIS A 297 -6.63 -3.44 9.87
N LEU A 298 -7.07 -4.65 10.23
CA LEU A 298 -7.97 -4.79 11.39
C LEU A 298 -7.27 -4.48 12.71
N LEU A 299 -6.00 -4.87 12.80
CA LEU A 299 -5.19 -4.67 13.99
C LEU A 299 -4.32 -3.40 13.91
N GLU A 300 -4.36 -2.70 12.76
CA GLU A 300 -3.55 -1.50 12.48
C GLU A 300 -2.06 -1.73 12.77
N ARG A 301 -1.53 -2.79 12.16
CA ARG A 301 -0.17 -3.28 12.39
C ARG A 301 0.54 -3.61 11.09
N VAL A 302 1.85 -3.69 11.18
CA VAL A 302 2.70 -4.30 10.16
C VAL A 302 3.35 -5.53 10.76
N HIS A 303 3.25 -6.66 10.06
CA HIS A 303 3.90 -7.91 10.42
C HIS A 303 5.10 -8.17 9.53
N LYS A 304 6.21 -8.64 10.10
CA LYS A 304 7.31 -9.25 9.36
C LYS A 304 7.12 -10.76 9.38
N MET A 305 7.03 -11.34 8.19
CA MET A 305 6.76 -12.76 7.97
C MET A 305 7.95 -13.42 7.27
N GLN A 306 8.36 -14.58 7.73
CA GLN A 306 9.38 -15.40 7.07
C GLN A 306 8.80 -16.08 5.82
N LEU A 307 9.44 -15.92 4.66
CA LEU A 307 8.92 -16.46 3.41
C LEU A 307 8.94 -17.98 3.35
N SER A 308 9.91 -18.64 4.01
CA SER A 308 10.10 -20.10 3.94
C SER A 308 8.94 -20.88 4.56
N ASP A 309 8.45 -20.46 5.73
CA ASP A 309 7.45 -21.18 6.51
C ASP A 309 6.19 -20.36 6.86
N GLY A 310 6.18 -19.07 6.53
CA GLY A 310 5.06 -18.16 6.77
C GLY A 310 4.92 -17.68 8.22
N LYS A 311 5.89 -17.95 9.10
CA LYS A 311 5.83 -17.50 10.50
C LYS A 311 6.00 -16.00 10.64
N LEU A 312 5.21 -15.41 11.52
CA LEU A 312 5.40 -14.02 11.94
C LEU A 312 6.55 -13.94 12.94
N VAL A 313 7.56 -13.14 12.62
CA VAL A 313 8.77 -12.98 13.44
C VAL A 313 8.83 -11.66 14.17
N SER A 314 8.01 -10.70 13.75
CA SER A 314 7.96 -9.36 14.33
C SER A 314 6.63 -8.70 13.98
N THR A 315 6.14 -7.84 14.87
CA THR A 315 4.89 -7.09 14.68
C THR A 315 5.02 -5.73 15.36
N TRP A 316 4.61 -4.66 14.69
CA TRP A 316 4.58 -3.31 15.27
C TRP A 316 3.42 -2.49 14.72
N GLY A 317 3.14 -1.38 15.39
CA GLY A 317 2.01 -0.51 15.11
C GLY A 317 0.82 -0.78 16.03
N SER A 318 -0.09 0.16 16.05
CA SER A 318 -1.36 0.09 16.77
C SER A 318 -2.32 1.13 16.20
N GLN A 319 -3.59 1.01 16.52
CA GLN A 319 -4.59 1.98 16.08
C GLN A 319 -4.34 3.37 16.68
N GLY A 320 -4.40 4.42 15.84
CA GLY A 320 -4.31 5.83 16.24
C GLY A 320 -3.61 6.71 15.22
N LEU A 321 -3.49 8.00 15.53
CA LEU A 321 -2.84 9.02 14.71
C LEU A 321 -1.45 9.42 15.24
N GLY A 322 -1.00 8.90 16.36
CA GLY A 322 0.32 9.14 16.93
C GLY A 322 1.45 8.54 16.08
N PRO A 323 2.71 8.90 16.35
CA PRO A 323 3.87 8.32 15.69
C PRO A 323 3.91 6.80 15.84
N GLY A 324 4.07 6.06 14.72
CA GLY A 324 4.08 4.60 14.71
C GLY A 324 2.71 3.93 14.85
N GLN A 325 1.64 4.70 14.97
CA GLN A 325 0.25 4.22 14.93
C GLN A 325 -0.33 4.34 13.52
N PHE A 326 -1.48 3.72 13.26
CA PHE A 326 -2.17 3.77 11.97
C PHE A 326 -3.68 3.97 12.17
N ASP A 327 -4.29 4.71 11.22
CA ASP A 327 -5.73 4.81 11.07
C ASP A 327 -6.10 4.37 9.63
N TRP A 328 -5.93 3.11 9.35
CA TRP A 328 -6.00 2.37 8.10
C TRP A 328 -4.65 2.17 7.40
N VAL A 329 -3.84 1.25 7.92
CA VAL A 329 -2.64 0.80 7.18
C VAL A 329 -3.07 0.01 5.94
N HIS A 330 -2.79 0.58 4.74
CA HIS A 330 -3.30 0.07 3.46
C HIS A 330 -2.21 -0.27 2.44
N GLY A 331 -0.98 0.16 2.68
CA GLY A 331 0.14 -0.09 1.78
C GLY A 331 1.42 -0.35 2.54
N VAL A 332 2.24 -1.29 2.07
CA VAL A 332 3.55 -1.58 2.64
C VAL A 332 4.55 -1.94 1.55
N VAL A 333 5.74 -1.32 1.59
CA VAL A 333 6.89 -1.72 0.77
C VAL A 333 8.16 -1.72 1.60
N VAL A 334 9.19 -2.41 1.12
CA VAL A 334 10.49 -2.53 1.80
C VAL A 334 11.61 -2.27 0.82
N ASP A 335 12.59 -1.46 1.23
CA ASP A 335 13.77 -1.17 0.41
C ASP A 335 14.84 -2.26 0.53
N SER A 336 15.91 -2.11 -0.25
CA SER A 336 17.01 -3.08 -0.29
C SER A 336 17.85 -3.13 0.99
N GLN A 337 17.67 -2.17 1.89
CA GLN A 337 18.33 -2.10 3.19
C GLN A 337 17.44 -2.60 4.33
N GLY A 338 16.20 -3.04 4.00
CA GLY A 338 15.23 -3.54 4.98
C GLY A 338 14.46 -2.44 5.72
N ALA A 339 14.52 -1.18 5.26
CA ALA A 339 13.62 -0.16 5.78
C ALA A 339 12.21 -0.36 5.19
N VAL A 340 11.20 -0.29 6.05
CA VAL A 340 9.81 -0.53 5.73
C VAL A 340 9.05 0.79 5.65
N TYR A 341 8.25 0.94 4.61
CA TYR A 341 7.43 2.12 4.38
C TYR A 341 5.97 1.69 4.42
N ALA A 342 5.19 2.33 5.27
CA ALA A 342 3.79 2.00 5.48
C ALA A 342 2.88 3.21 5.22
N ALA A 343 1.88 3.01 4.36
CA ALA A 343 0.87 4.01 4.04
C ALA A 343 -0.29 3.94 5.01
N ASP A 344 -0.58 5.06 5.63
CA ASP A 344 -1.72 5.27 6.52
C ASP A 344 -2.77 6.13 5.80
N THR A 345 -3.80 5.47 5.25
CA THR A 345 -4.76 6.12 4.35
C THR A 345 -5.53 7.24 5.04
N TYR A 346 -6.21 6.97 6.15
CA TYR A 346 -6.94 7.99 6.89
C TYR A 346 -6.02 8.86 7.75
N GLY A 347 -4.88 8.34 8.17
CA GLY A 347 -3.82 9.14 8.77
C GLY A 347 -3.19 10.13 7.80
N GLN A 348 -3.45 10.00 6.47
CA GLN A 348 -2.94 10.87 5.41
C GLN A 348 -1.43 11.07 5.50
N ARG A 349 -0.72 9.97 5.76
CA ARG A 349 0.73 10.00 5.98
C ARG A 349 1.40 8.72 5.50
N LEU A 350 2.67 8.86 5.22
CA LEU A 350 3.58 7.76 4.94
C LEU A 350 4.60 7.70 6.08
N GLN A 351 4.82 6.52 6.64
CA GLN A 351 5.74 6.32 7.75
C GLN A 351 6.86 5.37 7.34
N LYS A 352 8.10 5.70 7.70
CA LYS A 352 9.28 4.87 7.49
C LYS A 352 9.73 4.24 8.80
N PHE A 353 10.00 2.95 8.76
CA PHE A 353 10.51 2.18 9.89
C PHE A 353 11.84 1.52 9.52
N VAL A 354 12.78 1.51 10.44
CA VAL A 354 14.05 0.81 10.29
C VAL A 354 14.24 -0.16 11.44
N ALA A 355 14.96 -1.24 11.22
CA ALA A 355 15.28 -2.17 12.30
C ALA A 355 15.97 -1.41 13.45
N ALA A 356 15.51 -1.64 14.68
CA ALA A 356 16.20 -1.14 15.86
C ALA A 356 17.59 -1.81 15.95
N ALA A 357 18.60 -1.03 16.36
CA ALA A 357 19.90 -1.62 16.62
C ALA A 357 19.73 -2.69 17.71
N ALA A 358 20.31 -3.86 17.51
CA ALA A 358 20.36 -4.87 18.57
C ALA A 358 20.99 -4.23 19.82
N SER A 359 20.26 -4.25 20.93
CA SER A 359 20.86 -3.89 22.22
C SER A 359 22.03 -4.84 22.49
N ARG A 360 23.24 -4.27 22.50
CA ARG A 360 24.45 -5.02 22.85
C ARG A 360 24.44 -5.40 24.32
#